data_ab7d5943c2fe29eac156b0128489ea48
#
_entry.id   ab7d5943c2fe29eac156b0128489ea48
#
_cell.length_a   1.000
_cell.length_b   1.000
_cell.length_c   1.000
_cell.angle_alpha   90.00
_cell.angle_beta   90.00
_cell.angle_gamma   90.00
#
_symmetry.space_group_name_H-M   'P 1'
#
loop_
_entity.id
_entity.type
_entity.pdbx_description
1 polymer ?
#
loop_
_entity_poly.entity_id
_entity_poly.type
_entity_poly.pdbx_seq_one_letter_code
_entity_poly.pdbx_strand_id
1 'polypeptide(L)'
;NNQALLYINKRGYAPVVICKSCGYKISCTNCTSYLVEHLQKKKLLCHHCGHSIRVNNITCPSCKNHDQEFIDYGAGIEKIYTEVSKLFPLAKVCLFSSDHIKSNKDLEDKVRDIKNNKYNIIIGTQLISKGYHFPNLSCVGIIDADMTLKGGDLRASEKTYQALYQVAGRAGRENEKGTVVIQSYYCLLYTSDAADDSQC
;
A
#
# COMPACT_ATOMS: atom_id res chain seq x y z
N ASN A 1 18.52 -18.12 -2.98
CA ASN A 1 17.05 -18.24 -3.04
C ASN A 1 16.40 -17.21 -2.11
N ASN A 2 16.50 -15.91 -2.46
CA ASN A 2 15.96 -14.82 -1.65
C ASN A 2 14.60 -14.42 -2.20
N GLN A 3 13.66 -14.13 -1.28
CA GLN A 3 12.32 -13.64 -1.61
C GLN A 3 12.19 -12.18 -1.19
N ALA A 4 11.39 -11.41 -1.93
CA ALA A 4 11.03 -10.04 -1.59
C ALA A 4 9.52 -9.94 -1.30
N LEU A 5 9.16 -9.16 -0.29
CA LEU A 5 7.79 -8.79 0.01
C LEU A 5 7.56 -7.32 -0.34
N LEU A 6 6.57 -7.04 -1.14
CA LEU A 6 6.03 -5.70 -1.32
C LEU A 6 4.72 -5.59 -0.53
N TYR A 7 4.76 -4.78 0.51
CA TYR A 7 3.63 -4.57 1.40
C TYR A 7 2.90 -3.27 1.09
N ILE A 8 1.58 -3.36 1.02
CA ILE A 8 0.70 -2.20 0.85
C ILE A 8 -0.30 -2.20 2.00
N ASN A 9 -0.27 -1.14 2.80
CA ASN A 9 -1.19 -1.01 3.92
C ASN A 9 -2.56 -0.48 3.49
N LYS A 10 -3.18 -1.11 2.47
CA LYS A 10 -4.49 -0.71 1.95
C LYS A 10 -5.53 -1.80 2.15
N ARG A 11 -6.62 -1.46 2.81
CA ARG A 11 -7.88 -2.21 2.72
C ARG A 11 -8.71 -1.58 1.60
N GLY A 12 -9.00 -2.35 0.56
CA GLY A 12 -9.99 -1.96 -0.45
C GLY A 12 -9.43 -1.24 -1.69
N TYR A 13 -10.18 -1.41 -2.76
CA TYR A 13 -9.93 -1.02 -4.14
C TYR A 13 -10.37 0.43 -4.39
N ALA A 14 -9.92 1.39 -3.58
CA ALA A 14 -10.32 2.76 -3.82
C ALA A 14 -9.10 3.62 -4.16
N PRO A 15 -8.82 3.88 -5.44
CA PRO A 15 -7.79 4.82 -5.82
C PRO A 15 -8.14 6.19 -5.29
N VAL A 16 -7.19 6.81 -4.56
CA VAL A 16 -7.31 8.21 -4.17
C VAL A 16 -7.01 9.05 -5.40
N VAL A 17 -7.83 10.03 -5.67
CA VAL A 17 -7.60 10.95 -6.79
C VAL A 17 -6.61 12.03 -6.39
N ILE A 18 -5.54 12.17 -7.16
CA ILE A 18 -4.53 13.21 -6.94
C ILE A 18 -4.44 14.15 -8.13
N CYS A 19 -4.08 15.39 -7.86
CA CYS A 19 -3.71 16.34 -8.89
C CYS A 19 -2.34 15.95 -9.48
N LYS A 20 -2.27 15.77 -10.80
CA LYS A 20 -1.04 15.40 -11.50
C LYS A 20 0.06 16.47 -11.37
N SER A 21 -0.35 17.75 -11.32
CA SER A 21 0.60 18.87 -11.28
C SER A 21 1.29 19.05 -9.93
N CYS A 22 0.59 18.82 -8.79
CA CYS A 22 1.14 19.11 -7.46
C CYS A 22 1.03 17.95 -6.46
N GLY A 23 0.49 16.80 -6.85
CA GLY A 23 0.33 15.65 -5.98
C GLY A 23 -0.74 15.79 -4.89
N TYR A 24 -1.52 16.90 -4.88
CA TYR A 24 -2.56 17.11 -3.87
C TYR A 24 -3.63 16.04 -3.95
N LYS A 25 -3.87 15.34 -2.83
CA LYS A 25 -4.91 14.31 -2.69
C LYS A 25 -6.26 15.00 -2.47
N ILE A 26 -7.23 14.73 -3.35
CA ILE A 26 -8.55 15.38 -3.28
C ILE A 26 -9.32 14.89 -2.05
N SER A 27 -9.53 15.79 -1.11
CA SER A 27 -10.24 15.53 0.14
C SER A 27 -11.75 15.78 -0.03
N CYS A 28 -12.55 15.09 0.76
CA CYS A 28 -13.98 15.37 0.86
C CYS A 28 -14.21 16.74 1.51
N THR A 29 -15.16 17.51 0.99
CA THR A 29 -15.53 18.80 1.59
C THR A 29 -16.38 18.65 2.86
N ASN A 30 -17.04 17.50 3.04
CA ASN A 30 -17.96 17.25 4.15
C ASN A 30 -17.34 16.45 5.29
N CYS A 31 -16.16 15.84 5.09
CA CYS A 31 -15.45 15.09 6.11
C CYS A 31 -13.95 15.00 5.80
N THR A 32 -13.16 14.38 6.68
CA THR A 32 -11.70 14.27 6.57
C THR A 32 -11.20 13.17 5.63
N SER A 33 -12.10 12.42 4.98
CA SER A 33 -11.75 11.32 4.07
C SER A 33 -11.39 11.81 2.67
N TYR A 34 -10.70 10.98 1.90
CA TYR A 34 -10.41 11.26 0.49
C TYR A 34 -11.56 10.84 -0.42
N LEU A 35 -11.67 11.53 -1.54
CA LEU A 35 -12.58 11.16 -2.62
C LEU A 35 -11.95 10.08 -3.50
N VAL A 36 -12.80 9.20 -4.00
CA VAL A 36 -12.48 8.03 -4.82
C VAL A 36 -13.19 8.14 -6.16
N GLU A 37 -12.50 7.89 -7.26
CA GLU A 37 -13.13 7.88 -8.56
C GLU A 37 -13.93 6.59 -8.79
N HIS A 38 -15.16 6.79 -9.24
CA HIS A 38 -16.01 5.72 -9.78
C HIS A 38 -16.08 5.87 -11.30
N LEU A 39 -15.23 5.15 -12.01
CA LEU A 39 -15.06 5.21 -13.47
C LEU A 39 -16.38 5.06 -14.24
N GLN A 40 -17.27 4.16 -13.80
CA GLN A 40 -18.58 3.95 -14.46
C GLN A 40 -19.52 5.15 -14.31
N LYS A 41 -19.35 5.98 -13.29
CA LYS A 41 -20.26 7.09 -12.95
C LYS A 41 -19.67 8.46 -13.23
N LYS A 42 -18.40 8.56 -13.66
CA LYS A 42 -17.66 9.83 -13.85
C LYS A 42 -17.82 10.79 -12.66
N LYS A 43 -17.80 10.23 -11.45
CA LYS A 43 -17.98 10.95 -10.19
C LYS A 43 -16.89 10.54 -9.18
N LEU A 44 -16.47 11.51 -8.37
CA LEU A 44 -15.74 11.26 -7.15
C LEU A 44 -16.73 11.05 -6.01
N LEU A 45 -16.56 9.96 -5.26
CA LEU A 45 -17.44 9.60 -4.14
C LEU A 45 -16.61 9.50 -2.85
N CYS A 46 -17.16 10.04 -1.78
CA CYS A 46 -16.66 9.79 -0.43
C CYS A 46 -17.35 8.54 0.13
N HIS A 47 -16.60 7.47 0.37
CA HIS A 47 -17.15 6.24 0.97
C HIS A 47 -17.48 6.39 2.46
N HIS A 48 -17.03 7.47 3.11
CA HIS A 48 -17.32 7.72 4.52
C HIS A 48 -18.67 8.43 4.74
N CYS A 49 -18.92 9.51 3.99
CA CYS A 49 -20.14 10.33 4.19
C CYS A 49 -21.11 10.32 2.99
N GLY A 50 -20.79 9.61 1.90
CA GLY A 50 -21.63 9.54 0.70
C GLY A 50 -21.59 10.78 -0.20
N HIS A 51 -20.84 11.83 0.17
CA HIS A 51 -20.71 13.03 -0.66
C HIS A 51 -20.11 12.70 -2.03
N SER A 52 -20.64 13.31 -3.10
CA SER A 52 -20.14 13.06 -4.45
C SER A 52 -19.99 14.34 -5.26
N ILE A 53 -18.95 14.41 -6.08
CA ILE A 53 -18.64 15.53 -6.97
C ILE A 53 -18.44 14.98 -8.38
N ARG A 54 -18.90 15.71 -9.41
CA ARG A 54 -18.61 15.34 -10.81
C ARG A 54 -17.16 15.66 -11.16
N VAL A 55 -16.49 14.75 -11.84
CA VAL A 55 -15.05 14.89 -12.19
C VAL A 55 -14.78 16.16 -13.01
N ASN A 56 -15.70 16.55 -13.90
CA ASN A 56 -15.52 17.70 -14.82
C ASN A 56 -15.51 19.07 -14.13
N ASN A 57 -15.83 19.18 -12.84
CA ASN A 57 -15.97 20.44 -12.11
C ASN A 57 -14.94 20.61 -11.00
N ILE A 58 -13.83 19.86 -11.05
CA ILE A 58 -12.86 19.90 -9.97
C ILE A 58 -11.66 20.74 -10.38
N THR A 59 -11.44 21.81 -9.64
CA THR A 59 -10.18 22.57 -9.66
C THR A 59 -9.35 22.10 -8.47
N CYS A 60 -8.05 21.93 -8.67
CA CYS A 60 -7.17 21.54 -7.56
C CYS A 60 -7.16 22.65 -6.49
N PRO A 61 -7.52 22.34 -5.23
CA PRO A 61 -7.54 23.37 -4.17
C PRO A 61 -6.16 23.92 -3.84
N SER A 62 -5.09 23.14 -4.11
CA SER A 62 -3.72 23.50 -3.79
C SER A 62 -3.08 24.37 -4.87
N CYS A 63 -3.00 23.91 -6.11
CA CYS A 63 -2.29 24.63 -7.17
C CYS A 63 -3.21 25.48 -8.07
N LYS A 64 -4.54 25.38 -7.88
CA LYS A 64 -5.58 26.08 -8.67
C LYS A 64 -5.46 25.85 -10.18
N ASN A 65 -4.74 24.80 -10.59
CA ASN A 65 -4.59 24.49 -12.01
C ASN A 65 -5.94 23.99 -12.55
N HIS A 66 -6.35 24.57 -13.68
CA HIS A 66 -7.60 24.26 -14.36
C HIS A 66 -7.45 23.15 -15.39
N ASP A 67 -6.22 22.76 -15.74
CA ASP A 67 -5.95 21.64 -16.62
C ASP A 67 -6.22 20.34 -15.84
N GLN A 68 -7.45 19.86 -15.96
CA GLN A 68 -8.14 18.78 -15.24
C GLN A 68 -7.42 17.41 -15.25
N GLU A 69 -6.10 17.40 -15.12
CA GLU A 69 -5.35 16.15 -15.05
C GLU A 69 -5.31 15.65 -13.61
N PHE A 70 -6.37 14.95 -13.25
CA PHE A 70 -6.41 14.13 -12.04
C PHE A 70 -6.11 12.68 -12.42
N ILE A 71 -5.30 12.04 -11.62
CA ILE A 71 -4.97 10.64 -11.80
C ILE A 71 -5.39 9.85 -10.56
N ASP A 72 -5.86 8.65 -10.80
CA ASP A 72 -6.09 7.68 -9.74
C ASP A 72 -4.75 7.28 -9.13
N TYR A 73 -4.51 7.78 -7.92
CA TYR A 73 -3.35 7.41 -7.14
C TYR A 73 -3.74 6.40 -6.06
N GLY A 74 -3.01 5.40 -6.00
CA GLY A 74 -3.23 4.27 -5.10
C GLY A 74 -3.24 3.05 -5.96
N ALA A 75 -2.05 2.54 -6.12
CA ALA A 75 -1.88 1.26 -6.76
C ALA A 75 -2.67 0.24 -5.94
N GLY A 76 -3.78 -0.21 -6.44
CA GLY A 76 -4.34 -1.47 -5.99
C GLY A 76 -3.26 -2.54 -6.14
N ILE A 77 -3.36 -3.59 -5.36
CA ILE A 77 -2.42 -4.71 -5.39
C ILE A 77 -2.20 -5.24 -6.82
N GLU A 78 -3.22 -5.14 -7.69
CA GLU A 78 -3.19 -5.56 -9.09
C GLU A 78 -2.33 -4.63 -9.97
N LYS A 79 -2.36 -3.32 -9.71
CA LYS A 79 -1.52 -2.37 -10.45
C LYS A 79 -0.06 -2.59 -10.11
N ILE A 80 0.26 -2.80 -8.84
CA ILE A 80 1.63 -3.15 -8.42
C ILE A 80 2.05 -4.49 -9.03
N TYR A 81 1.16 -5.48 -9.06
CA TYR A 81 1.44 -6.74 -9.74
C TYR A 81 1.80 -6.53 -11.21
N THR A 82 1.03 -5.70 -11.91
CA THR A 82 1.29 -5.39 -13.33
C THR A 82 2.64 -4.70 -13.53
N GLU A 83 2.96 -3.71 -12.69
CA GLU A 83 4.23 -2.99 -12.79
C GLU A 83 5.43 -3.89 -12.42
N VAL A 84 5.30 -4.68 -11.35
CA VAL A 84 6.33 -5.64 -10.93
C VAL A 84 6.55 -6.69 -12.01
N SER A 85 5.49 -7.20 -12.63
CA SER A 85 5.61 -8.20 -13.71
C SER A 85 6.27 -7.64 -14.98
N LYS A 86 6.11 -6.33 -15.25
CA LYS A 86 6.82 -5.65 -16.35
C LYS A 86 8.30 -5.44 -16.01
N LEU A 87 8.60 -5.01 -14.77
CA LEU A 87 9.98 -4.74 -14.35
C LEU A 87 10.80 -6.03 -14.17
N PHE A 88 10.16 -7.09 -13.74
CA PHE A 88 10.79 -8.38 -13.45
C PHE A 88 10.09 -9.53 -14.18
N PRO A 89 10.19 -9.63 -15.52
CA PRO A 89 9.41 -10.59 -16.30
C PRO A 89 9.75 -12.06 -16.01
N LEU A 90 10.92 -12.33 -15.43
CA LEU A 90 11.33 -13.68 -15.05
C LEU A 90 10.95 -14.04 -13.59
N ALA A 91 10.48 -13.08 -12.82
CA ALA A 91 10.11 -13.33 -11.44
C ALA A 91 8.71 -13.96 -11.34
N LYS A 92 8.60 -14.98 -10.50
CA LYS A 92 7.30 -15.55 -10.13
C LYS A 92 6.69 -14.71 -9.01
N VAL A 93 5.61 -13.99 -9.33
CA VAL A 93 4.94 -13.06 -8.42
C VAL A 93 3.69 -13.72 -7.82
N CYS A 94 3.51 -13.57 -6.51
CA CYS A 94 2.33 -14.03 -5.77
C CYS A 94 1.53 -12.85 -5.21
N LEU A 95 0.22 -12.82 -5.46
CA LEU A 95 -0.72 -11.93 -4.77
C LEU A 95 -1.23 -12.60 -3.48
N PHE A 96 -0.96 -11.95 -2.34
CA PHE A 96 -1.33 -12.44 -1.01
C PHE A 96 -2.23 -11.43 -0.28
N SER A 97 -3.52 -11.45 -0.61
CA SER A 97 -4.53 -10.59 0.02
C SER A 97 -5.85 -11.34 0.21
N SER A 98 -6.72 -10.84 1.09
CA SER A 98 -8.05 -11.42 1.34
C SER A 98 -8.91 -11.54 0.09
N ASP A 99 -8.75 -10.61 -0.86
CA ASP A 99 -9.54 -10.58 -2.10
C ASP A 99 -9.12 -11.67 -3.11
N HIS A 100 -7.87 -12.15 -2.97
CA HIS A 100 -7.28 -13.17 -3.85
C HIS A 100 -7.23 -14.56 -3.22
N ILE A 101 -7.68 -14.70 -1.97
CA ILE A 101 -7.72 -15.97 -1.24
C ILE A 101 -9.18 -16.35 -1.02
N LYS A 102 -9.59 -17.43 -1.68
CA LYS A 102 -11.00 -17.84 -1.73
C LYS A 102 -11.41 -18.76 -0.57
N SER A 103 -10.47 -19.46 0.03
CA SER A 103 -10.73 -20.43 1.09
C SER A 103 -9.51 -20.61 2.02
N ASN A 104 -9.72 -21.20 3.19
CA ASN A 104 -8.63 -21.56 4.09
C ASN A 104 -7.63 -22.53 3.45
N LYS A 105 -8.09 -23.44 2.62
CA LYS A 105 -7.23 -24.36 1.88
C LYS A 105 -6.34 -23.62 0.88
N ASP A 106 -6.89 -22.68 0.12
CA ASP A 106 -6.13 -21.84 -0.81
C ASP A 106 -5.06 -21.00 -0.06
N LEU A 107 -5.40 -20.52 1.14
CA LEU A 107 -4.47 -19.82 2.00
C LEU A 107 -3.29 -20.72 2.44
N GLU A 108 -3.58 -21.93 2.91
CA GLU A 108 -2.57 -22.91 3.32
C GLU A 108 -1.68 -23.32 2.15
N ASP A 109 -2.27 -23.57 0.98
CA ASP A 109 -1.54 -23.90 -0.24
C ASP A 109 -0.59 -22.77 -0.66
N LYS A 110 -1.05 -21.51 -0.65
CA LYS A 110 -0.21 -20.36 -0.96
C LYS A 110 0.93 -20.16 0.04
N VAL A 111 0.64 -20.31 1.34
CA VAL A 111 1.68 -20.22 2.40
C VAL A 111 2.73 -21.32 2.19
N ARG A 112 2.32 -22.56 1.91
CA ARG A 112 3.22 -23.67 1.61
C ARG A 112 4.08 -23.38 0.38
N ASP A 113 3.48 -22.88 -0.68
CA ASP A 113 4.16 -22.57 -1.94
C ASP A 113 5.18 -21.43 -1.77
N ILE A 114 4.87 -20.41 -0.96
CA ILE A 114 5.83 -19.36 -0.60
C ILE A 114 7.01 -19.95 0.18
N LYS A 115 6.74 -20.76 1.21
CA LYS A 115 7.80 -21.42 2.00
C LYS A 115 8.72 -22.32 1.14
N ASN A 116 8.16 -22.94 0.12
CA ASN A 116 8.88 -23.78 -0.83
C ASN A 116 9.58 -23.00 -1.96
N ASN A 117 9.68 -21.67 -1.85
CA ASN A 117 10.33 -20.80 -2.85
C ASN A 117 9.73 -20.88 -4.26
N LYS A 118 8.45 -21.19 -4.40
CA LYS A 118 7.79 -21.17 -5.71
C LYS A 118 7.64 -19.76 -6.27
N TYR A 119 7.72 -18.74 -5.40
CA TYR A 119 7.59 -17.33 -5.75
C TYR A 119 8.84 -16.57 -5.33
N ASN A 120 9.24 -15.60 -6.17
CA ASN A 120 10.35 -14.69 -5.90
C ASN A 120 9.90 -13.41 -5.22
N ILE A 121 8.72 -12.91 -5.63
CA ILE A 121 8.14 -11.66 -5.14
C ILE A 121 6.73 -11.95 -4.62
N ILE A 122 6.46 -11.49 -3.41
CA ILE A 122 5.15 -11.59 -2.77
C ILE A 122 4.60 -10.16 -2.69
N ILE A 123 3.41 -9.92 -3.20
CA ILE A 123 2.72 -8.64 -3.04
C ILE A 123 1.56 -8.87 -2.09
N GLY A 124 1.58 -8.21 -0.94
CA GLY A 124 0.62 -8.49 0.11
C GLY A 124 0.05 -7.27 0.81
N THR A 125 -1.12 -7.49 1.43
CA THR A 125 -1.81 -6.51 2.26
C THR A 125 -1.77 -6.97 3.73
N GLN A 126 -2.61 -6.41 4.58
CA GLN A 126 -2.66 -6.72 6.03
C GLN A 126 -2.74 -8.21 6.38
N LEU A 127 -3.17 -9.07 5.44
CA LEU A 127 -3.20 -10.51 5.69
C LEU A 127 -1.81 -11.06 5.97
N ILE A 128 -0.78 -10.53 5.31
CA ILE A 128 0.60 -11.02 5.45
C ILE A 128 1.24 -10.64 6.80
N SER A 129 0.72 -9.61 7.48
CA SER A 129 1.17 -9.25 8.84
C SER A 129 0.73 -10.26 9.90
N LYS A 130 -0.29 -11.08 9.59
CA LYS A 130 -0.85 -12.08 10.51
C LYS A 130 0.04 -13.32 10.63
N GLY A 131 1.04 -13.29 11.50
CA GLY A 131 1.67 -14.50 12.06
C GLY A 131 2.35 -15.50 11.11
N TYR A 132 2.35 -15.30 9.79
CA TYR A 132 3.02 -16.22 8.87
C TYR A 132 4.54 -16.01 8.89
N HIS A 133 5.27 -17.08 9.04
CA HIS A 133 6.72 -17.08 8.96
C HIS A 133 7.17 -17.48 7.55
N PHE A 134 7.98 -16.62 6.91
CA PHE A 134 8.56 -16.84 5.59
C PHE A 134 10.09 -16.86 5.70
N PRO A 135 10.71 -18.04 5.80
CA PRO A 135 12.13 -18.18 6.16
C PRO A 135 13.09 -17.64 5.09
N ASN A 136 12.64 -17.48 3.87
CA ASN A 136 13.48 -17.02 2.75
C ASN A 136 13.29 -15.54 2.40
N LEU A 137 12.55 -14.79 3.23
CA LEU A 137 12.26 -13.40 3.00
C LEU A 137 13.45 -12.55 3.44
N SER A 138 14.18 -11.98 2.47
CA SER A 138 15.36 -11.15 2.69
C SER A 138 15.13 -9.66 2.52
N CYS A 139 14.06 -9.29 1.81
CA CYS A 139 13.74 -7.89 1.53
C CYS A 139 12.25 -7.61 1.75
N VAL A 140 11.95 -6.49 2.40
CA VAL A 140 10.59 -5.98 2.58
C VAL A 140 10.53 -4.55 2.07
N GLY A 141 9.73 -4.31 1.04
CA GLY A 141 9.39 -2.99 0.53
C GLY A 141 8.00 -2.59 1.01
N ILE A 142 7.89 -1.48 1.72
CA ILE A 142 6.61 -0.91 2.17
C ILE A 142 6.27 0.25 1.25
N ILE A 143 5.17 0.09 0.50
CA ILE A 143 4.74 1.07 -0.50
C ILE A 143 3.68 1.97 0.10
N ASP A 144 3.86 3.29 -0.05
CA ASP A 144 2.94 4.33 0.44
C ASP A 144 2.51 4.10 1.90
N ALA A 145 3.50 4.11 2.80
CA ALA A 145 3.30 3.88 4.23
C ALA A 145 2.29 4.87 4.86
N ASP A 146 2.17 6.06 4.28
CA ASP A 146 1.32 7.15 4.79
C ASP A 146 -0.16 7.01 4.41
N MET A 147 -0.51 6.05 3.57
CA MET A 147 -1.86 5.96 3.01
C MET A 147 -2.96 5.85 4.07
N THR A 148 -2.65 5.27 5.22
CA THR A 148 -3.61 5.08 6.31
C THR A 148 -3.60 6.17 7.37
N LEU A 149 -2.63 7.10 7.33
CA LEU A 149 -2.49 8.16 8.34
C LEU A 149 -3.60 9.21 8.28
N LYS A 150 -4.27 9.33 7.13
CA LYS A 150 -5.38 10.28 6.93
C LYS A 150 -6.68 9.49 6.71
N GLY A 151 -7.42 9.23 7.76
CA GLY A 151 -8.65 8.43 7.64
C GLY A 151 -9.68 8.67 8.74
N GLY A 152 -9.55 9.73 9.54
CA GLY A 152 -10.50 10.03 10.62
C GLY A 152 -10.43 9.09 11.84
N ASP A 153 -9.57 8.09 11.82
CA ASP A 153 -9.30 7.23 12.98
C ASP A 153 -8.21 7.88 13.83
N LEU A 154 -8.53 8.27 15.07
CA LEU A 154 -7.59 8.87 16.03
C LEU A 154 -6.37 7.97 16.31
N ARG A 155 -6.48 6.67 16.09
CA ARG A 155 -5.40 5.69 16.26
C ARG A 155 -4.79 5.23 14.94
N ALA A 156 -5.01 5.96 13.84
CA ALA A 156 -4.50 5.56 12.53
C ALA A 156 -2.97 5.47 12.51
N SER A 157 -2.29 6.43 13.12
CA SER A 157 -0.83 6.46 13.22
C SER A 157 -0.29 5.26 14.00
N GLU A 158 -0.86 4.98 15.17
CA GLU A 158 -0.47 3.84 16.01
C GLU A 158 -0.68 2.49 15.28
N LYS A 159 -1.86 2.30 14.69
CA LYS A 159 -2.17 1.07 13.93
C LYS A 159 -1.27 0.91 12.71
N THR A 160 -0.95 2.01 12.05
CA THR A 160 -0.03 2.00 10.90
C THR A 160 1.36 1.60 11.36
N TYR A 161 1.89 2.26 12.40
CA TYR A 161 3.20 1.93 12.95
C TYR A 161 3.30 0.46 13.36
N GLN A 162 2.31 -0.05 14.10
CA GLN A 162 2.27 -1.46 14.51
C GLN A 162 2.27 -2.41 13.31
N ALA A 163 1.49 -2.11 12.26
CA ALA A 163 1.45 -2.93 11.04
C ALA A 163 2.80 -2.91 10.31
N LEU A 164 3.42 -1.74 10.18
CA LEU A 164 4.72 -1.58 9.54
C LEU A 164 5.82 -2.31 10.33
N TYR A 165 5.83 -2.16 11.64
CA TYR A 165 6.78 -2.86 12.52
C TYR A 165 6.65 -4.38 12.40
N GLN A 166 5.41 -4.91 12.40
CA GLN A 166 5.16 -6.33 12.22
C GLN A 166 5.64 -6.85 10.87
N VAL A 167 5.47 -6.06 9.81
CA VAL A 167 5.88 -6.44 8.45
C VAL A 167 7.40 -6.30 8.29
N ALA A 168 7.99 -5.24 8.82
CA ALA A 168 9.44 -5.05 8.84
C ALA A 168 10.16 -6.19 9.56
N GLY A 169 9.63 -6.65 10.69
CA GLY A 169 10.14 -7.79 11.43
C GLY A 169 10.04 -9.15 10.71
N ARG A 170 9.52 -9.17 9.46
CA ARG A 170 9.54 -10.36 8.61
C ARG A 170 10.79 -10.47 7.76
N ALA A 171 11.53 -9.36 7.57
CA ALA A 171 12.78 -9.38 6.83
C ALA A 171 13.91 -9.98 7.66
N GLY A 172 14.71 -10.84 7.02
CA GLY A 172 15.89 -11.44 7.64
C GLY A 172 15.67 -12.85 8.18
N ARG A 173 16.76 -13.59 8.22
CA ARG A 173 16.86 -14.93 8.81
C ARG A 173 17.66 -14.83 10.11
N GLU A 174 17.66 -15.90 10.91
CA GLU A 174 18.45 -16.00 12.15
C GLU A 174 19.92 -15.58 12.00
N ASN A 175 20.49 -15.72 10.79
CA ASN A 175 21.90 -15.43 10.49
C ASN A 175 22.13 -14.43 9.33
N GLU A 176 21.09 -13.84 8.75
CA GLU A 176 21.22 -12.88 7.64
C GLU A 176 20.41 -11.61 7.93
N LYS A 177 21.06 -10.45 7.78
CA LYS A 177 20.38 -9.15 7.91
C LYS A 177 19.36 -9.00 6.78
N GLY A 178 18.10 -8.77 7.15
CA GLY A 178 17.05 -8.40 6.19
C GLY A 178 17.13 -6.91 5.86
N THR A 179 16.71 -6.57 4.64
CA THR A 179 16.59 -5.17 4.21
C THR A 179 15.13 -4.76 4.25
N VAL A 180 14.86 -3.59 4.84
CA VAL A 180 13.53 -2.98 4.84
C VAL A 180 13.62 -1.62 4.17
N VAL A 181 12.76 -1.39 3.17
CA VAL A 181 12.65 -0.12 2.44
C VAL A 181 11.25 0.42 2.64
N ILE A 182 11.14 1.64 3.17
CA ILE A 182 9.86 2.28 3.44
C ILE A 182 9.72 3.51 2.53
N GLN A 183 8.68 3.51 1.71
CA GLN A 183 8.29 4.67 0.92
C GLN A 183 7.29 5.50 1.72
N SER A 184 7.69 6.70 2.13
CA SER A 184 6.88 7.63 2.93
C SER A 184 7.15 9.08 2.55
N TYR A 185 6.13 9.93 2.66
CA TYR A 185 6.27 11.39 2.61
C TYR A 185 6.48 12.00 4.01
N TYR A 186 6.23 11.25 5.07
CA TYR A 186 6.30 11.69 6.47
C TYR A 186 7.41 10.93 7.22
N CYS A 187 8.65 11.10 6.79
CA CYS A 187 9.82 10.40 7.36
C CYS A 187 9.89 10.49 8.89
N LEU A 188 9.54 11.63 9.49
CA LEU A 188 9.60 11.85 10.93
C LEU A 188 8.70 10.94 11.77
N LEU A 189 7.65 10.37 11.20
CA LEU A 189 6.78 9.43 11.91
C LEU A 189 7.42 8.05 12.13
N TYR A 190 8.45 7.73 11.35
CA TYR A 190 9.09 6.42 11.35
C TYR A 190 10.48 6.44 11.95
N THR A 191 10.99 7.62 12.32
CA THR A 191 12.33 7.82 12.92
C THR A 191 12.30 7.88 14.45
N SER A 192 11.17 7.62 15.10
CA SER A 192 11.11 7.55 16.55
C SER A 192 11.97 6.38 17.06
N ASP A 193 13.03 6.70 17.78
CA ASP A 193 13.96 5.82 18.51
C ASP A 193 15.06 5.08 17.74
N ALA A 194 15.28 5.35 16.46
CA ALA A 194 16.57 5.05 15.85
C ALA A 194 17.49 6.27 15.97
N ALA A 195 17.87 6.65 17.16
CA ALA A 195 19.03 7.48 17.38
C ALA A 195 20.27 6.62 17.11
N ASP A 196 20.51 6.34 15.86
CA ASP A 196 21.81 6.13 15.21
C ASP A 196 21.55 5.47 13.85
N ASP A 197 22.00 6.18 12.85
CA ASP A 197 21.96 5.94 11.41
C ASP A 197 20.86 6.70 10.66
N SER A 198 21.07 8.02 10.67
CA SER A 198 20.55 8.98 9.72
C SER A 198 20.95 8.63 8.29
N GLN A 199 19.97 8.25 7.48
CA GLN A 199 19.92 8.67 6.08
C GLN A 199 18.49 8.48 5.57
N CYS A 200 17.73 9.59 5.50
CA CYS A 200 16.60 9.73 4.59
C CYS A 200 17.09 9.93 3.16
#